data_13bafa0b4287fa1fb3022f9b51217f16
#
_entry.id   13bafa0b4287fa1fb3022f9b51217f16
#
_cell.length_a   1.000
_cell.length_b   1.000
_cell.length_c   1.000
_cell.angle_alpha   90.00
_cell.angle_beta   90.00
_cell.angle_gamma   90.00
#
_symmetry.space_group_name_H-M   'P 1'
#
loop_
_entity.id
_entity.type
_entity.pdbx_description
1 polymer ?
#
loop_
_entity_poly.entity_id
_entity_poly.type
_entity_poly.pdbx_seq_one_letter_code
_entity_poly.pdbx_strand_id
1 'polypeptide(L)'
;MKAILLAGGQGRRLRSITGKLPKPLVPLVGVPVLDRLLDLLRRSGFTDVCATLCYRPETIQEHCGDGSSYGVHLRYRIETEPRGTAGAVRACSDFYGQDDFLVISGDAACSFDLLRLYRQHQSSGAAVTVALYPDAEPLQYGLVLQDRQGYVRHFIEKPDWPHVVTDLVNTGIYIISPRAMTYVPEDTPFDFANDLFPLLLAANEPILGVPMDGYWCDIGTPRAYYRCCLDVLDGRLSPVPPEAPESPDAPAPCTDPLRRSVPCRDRAHRMRTLSEAMMEAGADFTNGLHVHDGSWELTVRPDAEVSALQVEANTPDAAAETARLLELMEQHGK
;
A
#
# COMPACT_ATOMS: atom_id res chain seq x y z
N MET A 1 4.60 6.47 20.09
CA MET A 1 4.63 4.99 20.03
C MET A 1 5.59 4.57 18.91
N LYS A 2 6.13 3.34 18.98
CA LYS A 2 7.13 2.83 18.02
C LYS A 2 6.50 2.02 16.91
N ALA A 3 7.02 2.15 15.68
CA ALA A 3 6.60 1.34 14.55
C ALA A 3 7.81 0.84 13.76
N ILE A 4 7.74 -0.37 13.24
CA ILE A 4 8.69 -0.92 12.27
C ILE A 4 7.99 -1.04 10.93
N LEU A 5 8.55 -0.38 9.91
CA LEU A 5 8.06 -0.37 8.56
C LEU A 5 8.91 -1.35 7.72
N LEU A 6 8.31 -2.43 7.23
CA LEU A 6 8.99 -3.41 6.38
C LEU A 6 9.02 -2.93 4.92
N ALA A 7 10.11 -2.34 4.49
CA ALA A 7 10.27 -1.72 3.18
C ALA A 7 11.43 -2.32 2.34
N GLY A 8 11.93 -3.51 2.70
CA GLY A 8 13.06 -4.18 2.04
C GLY A 8 12.71 -4.93 0.75
N GLY A 9 11.44 -5.10 0.42
CA GLY A 9 10.97 -5.93 -0.69
C GLY A 9 11.38 -5.42 -2.08
N GLN A 10 11.82 -6.33 -2.97
CA GLN A 10 12.23 -6.00 -4.35
C GLN A 10 11.07 -5.71 -5.31
N GLY A 11 9.83 -6.03 -4.95
CA GLY A 11 8.65 -5.80 -5.79
C GLY A 11 8.70 -6.45 -7.17
N ARG A 12 9.30 -7.64 -7.32
CA ARG A 12 9.59 -8.28 -8.62
C ARG A 12 8.37 -8.39 -9.54
N ARG A 13 7.18 -8.67 -8.98
CA ARG A 13 5.92 -8.83 -9.72
C ARG A 13 5.38 -7.52 -10.30
N LEU A 14 5.81 -6.39 -9.73
CA LEU A 14 5.40 -5.04 -10.15
C LEU A 14 6.43 -4.35 -11.08
N ARG A 15 7.55 -4.99 -11.38
CA ARG A 15 8.64 -4.37 -12.17
C ARG A 15 8.24 -3.88 -13.56
N SER A 16 7.24 -4.49 -14.18
CA SER A 16 6.69 -4.02 -15.46
C SER A 16 6.10 -2.61 -15.37
N ILE A 17 5.62 -2.20 -14.17
CA ILE A 17 5.04 -0.89 -13.90
C ILE A 17 6.07 0.03 -13.24
N THR A 18 6.79 -0.48 -12.23
CA THR A 18 7.65 0.33 -11.37
C THR A 18 9.06 0.53 -11.91
N GLY A 19 9.47 -0.28 -12.91
CA GLY A 19 10.83 -0.27 -13.42
C GLY A 19 11.85 -0.57 -12.32
N LYS A 20 12.64 0.45 -11.95
CA LYS A 20 13.65 0.38 -10.89
C LYS A 20 13.22 1.01 -9.56
N LEU A 21 12.01 1.58 -9.50
CA LEU A 21 11.52 2.24 -8.28
C LEU A 21 11.28 1.21 -7.17
N PRO A 22 11.71 1.44 -5.93
CA PRO A 22 11.31 0.62 -4.79
C PRO A 22 9.80 0.60 -4.62
N LYS A 23 9.22 -0.58 -4.34
CA LYS A 23 7.77 -0.76 -4.22
C LYS A 23 7.09 0.23 -3.25
N PRO A 24 7.66 0.60 -2.09
CA PRO A 24 7.06 1.59 -1.20
C PRO A 24 6.92 3.00 -1.81
N LEU A 25 7.76 3.34 -2.79
CA LEU A 25 7.72 4.64 -3.48
C LEU A 25 6.81 4.66 -4.71
N VAL A 26 6.12 3.55 -5.00
CA VAL A 26 5.17 3.51 -6.13
C VAL A 26 4.02 4.45 -5.84
N PRO A 27 3.71 5.41 -6.75
CA PRO A 27 2.64 6.36 -6.51
C PRO A 27 1.26 5.71 -6.71
N LEU A 28 0.35 5.99 -5.79
CA LEU A 28 -1.07 5.75 -5.94
C LEU A 28 -1.74 7.08 -6.23
N VAL A 29 -2.07 7.32 -7.50
CA VAL A 29 -2.65 8.59 -7.96
C VAL A 29 -1.80 9.80 -7.52
N GLY A 30 -0.50 9.74 -7.89
CA GLY A 30 0.45 10.83 -7.63
C GLY A 30 1.10 10.85 -6.24
N VAL A 31 0.62 10.08 -5.25
CA VAL A 31 1.18 10.05 -3.90
C VAL A 31 1.80 8.68 -3.61
N PRO A 32 3.10 8.60 -3.28
CA PRO A 32 3.75 7.33 -2.91
C PRO A 32 3.02 6.59 -1.79
N VAL A 33 3.01 5.26 -1.86
CA VAL A 33 2.42 4.42 -0.79
C VAL A 33 3.08 4.70 0.54
N LEU A 34 4.39 4.87 0.55
CA LEU A 34 5.19 5.16 1.74
C LEU A 34 4.73 6.46 2.42
N ASP A 35 4.47 7.52 1.65
CA ASP A 35 4.02 8.81 2.18
C ASP A 35 2.66 8.68 2.86
N ARG A 36 1.75 7.90 2.27
CA ARG A 36 0.45 7.58 2.88
C ARG A 36 0.59 6.80 4.18
N LEU A 37 1.53 5.86 4.23
CA LEU A 37 1.79 5.08 5.44
C LEU A 37 2.44 5.92 6.55
N LEU A 38 3.38 6.80 6.23
CA LEU A 38 3.99 7.71 7.20
C LEU A 38 2.95 8.68 7.78
N ASP A 39 2.04 9.22 6.96
CA ASP A 39 0.93 10.04 7.45
C ASP A 39 -0.06 9.24 8.32
N LEU A 40 -0.39 8.00 7.94
CA LEU A 40 -1.22 7.11 8.76
C LEU A 40 -0.57 6.84 10.12
N LEU A 41 0.74 6.53 10.15
CA LEU A 41 1.50 6.30 11.37
C LEU A 41 1.50 7.54 12.26
N ARG A 42 1.80 8.72 11.70
CA ARG A 42 1.77 10.00 12.42
C ARG A 42 0.41 10.26 13.04
N ARG A 43 -0.68 10.17 12.27
CA ARG A 43 -2.06 10.41 12.74
C ARG A 43 -2.48 9.42 13.82
N SER A 44 -1.96 8.21 13.78
CA SER A 44 -2.21 7.17 14.79
C SER A 44 -1.28 7.26 16.01
N GLY A 45 -0.37 8.26 16.05
CA GLY A 45 0.55 8.48 17.17
C GLY A 45 1.79 7.59 17.17
N PHE A 46 2.09 6.88 16.06
CA PHE A 46 3.33 6.14 15.87
C PHE A 46 4.36 7.05 15.22
N THR A 47 5.04 7.85 16.04
CA THR A 47 5.95 8.91 15.59
C THR A 47 7.42 8.51 15.60
N ASP A 48 7.80 7.46 16.32
CA ASP A 48 9.12 6.84 16.22
C ASP A 48 9.04 5.65 15.27
N VAL A 49 9.68 5.75 14.11
CA VAL A 49 9.57 4.76 13.03
C VAL A 49 10.96 4.24 12.66
N CYS A 50 11.09 2.92 12.54
CA CYS A 50 12.28 2.28 11.99
C CYS A 50 11.91 1.56 10.69
N ALA A 51 12.46 1.99 9.55
CA ALA A 51 12.25 1.33 8.27
C ALA A 51 13.36 0.31 8.00
N THR A 52 12.99 -0.96 7.75
CA THR A 52 13.95 -1.98 7.29
C THR A 52 14.04 -1.92 5.77
N LEU A 53 15.23 -1.79 5.24
CA LEU A 53 15.51 -1.58 3.83
C LEU A 53 16.51 -2.63 3.33
N CYS A 54 16.30 -3.12 2.10
CA CYS A 54 17.24 -4.00 1.41
C CYS A 54 17.45 -3.56 -0.05
N TYR A 55 16.36 -3.38 -0.79
CA TYR A 55 16.42 -2.99 -2.20
C TYR A 55 16.48 -1.47 -2.35
N ARG A 56 17.57 -0.96 -2.95
CA ARG A 56 17.81 0.47 -3.22
C ARG A 56 17.51 1.39 -2.02
N PRO A 57 18.14 1.12 -0.88
CA PRO A 57 17.86 1.85 0.36
C PRO A 57 18.11 3.35 0.20
N GLU A 58 19.09 3.76 -0.60
CA GLU A 58 19.44 5.17 -0.85
C GLU A 58 18.25 5.95 -1.41
N THR A 59 17.50 5.34 -2.35
CA THR A 59 16.33 6.00 -2.97
C THR A 59 15.24 6.30 -1.95
N ILE A 60 15.00 5.40 -0.98
CA ILE A 60 14.02 5.62 0.09
C ILE A 60 14.55 6.66 1.09
N GLN A 61 15.84 6.59 1.44
CA GLN A 61 16.48 7.55 2.35
C GLN A 61 16.51 8.98 1.78
N GLU A 62 16.79 9.12 0.48
CA GLU A 62 16.75 10.41 -0.22
C GLU A 62 15.34 10.99 -0.25
N HIS A 63 14.32 10.16 -0.43
CA HIS A 63 12.92 10.59 -0.48
C HIS A 63 12.39 11.02 0.90
N CYS A 64 12.64 10.23 1.95
CA CYS A 64 12.02 10.45 3.26
C CYS A 64 12.90 11.25 4.24
N GLY A 65 14.23 11.34 4.01
CA GLY A 65 15.17 12.00 4.93
C GLY A 65 15.11 11.39 6.33
N ASP A 66 15.03 12.23 7.34
CA ASP A 66 14.88 11.84 8.76
C ASP A 66 13.41 11.71 9.20
N GLY A 67 12.46 11.86 8.28
CA GLY A 67 11.03 11.79 8.53
C GLY A 67 10.40 13.09 9.06
N SER A 68 11.19 14.14 9.31
CA SER A 68 10.68 15.40 9.89
C SER A 68 9.62 16.08 9.02
N SER A 69 9.72 15.98 7.68
CA SER A 69 8.72 16.49 6.74
C SER A 69 7.36 15.76 6.85
N TYR A 70 7.35 14.54 7.38
CA TYR A 70 6.14 13.75 7.63
C TYR A 70 5.67 13.82 9.10
N GLY A 71 6.39 14.57 9.96
CA GLY A 71 6.09 14.66 11.38
C GLY A 71 6.37 13.38 12.17
N VAL A 72 7.34 12.59 11.73
CA VAL A 72 7.83 11.38 12.40
C VAL A 72 9.36 11.44 12.55
N HIS A 73 9.93 10.62 13.44
CA HIS A 73 11.36 10.39 13.55
C HIS A 73 11.67 9.06 12.85
N LEU A 74 12.23 9.14 11.65
CA LEU A 74 12.51 7.98 10.82
C LEU A 74 13.97 7.54 10.95
N ARG A 75 14.15 6.28 11.34
CA ARG A 75 15.46 5.60 11.36
C ARG A 75 15.46 4.49 10.33
N TYR A 76 16.63 4.07 9.91
CA TYR A 76 16.79 3.06 8.88
C TYR A 76 17.65 1.89 9.39
N ARG A 77 17.18 0.67 9.12
CA ARG A 77 17.94 -0.55 9.27
C ARG A 77 18.16 -1.16 7.89
N ILE A 78 19.40 -1.10 7.43
CA ILE A 78 19.76 -1.63 6.10
C ILE A 78 20.15 -3.09 6.26
N GLU A 79 19.49 -3.97 5.49
CA GLU A 79 19.79 -5.39 5.40
C GLU A 79 20.75 -5.61 4.22
N THR A 80 21.88 -6.25 4.48
CA THR A 80 22.83 -6.68 3.44
C THR A 80 22.35 -7.93 2.71
N GLU A 81 21.58 -8.77 3.42
CA GLU A 81 20.93 -9.97 2.90
C GLU A 81 19.51 -10.05 3.46
N PRO A 82 18.52 -10.56 2.68
CA PRO A 82 17.15 -10.71 3.15
C PRO A 82 17.06 -11.65 4.37
N ARG A 83 16.52 -11.12 5.46
CA ARG A 83 16.35 -11.87 6.73
C ARG A 83 14.94 -12.43 6.93
N GLY A 84 14.07 -12.34 5.93
CA GLY A 84 12.64 -12.59 6.11
C GLY A 84 11.97 -11.49 6.93
N THR A 85 10.65 -11.54 7.04
CA THR A 85 9.88 -10.44 7.66
C THR A 85 10.10 -10.35 9.17
N ALA A 86 10.10 -11.47 9.91
CA ALA A 86 10.33 -11.49 11.35
C ALA A 86 11.81 -11.31 11.69
N GLY A 87 12.74 -11.87 10.89
CA GLY A 87 14.17 -11.67 11.07
C GLY A 87 14.60 -10.22 10.91
N ALA A 88 14.00 -9.48 9.93
CA ALA A 88 14.21 -8.05 9.77
C ALA A 88 13.78 -7.25 11.00
N VAL A 89 12.62 -7.61 11.59
CA VAL A 89 12.13 -7.01 12.83
C VAL A 89 13.02 -7.37 14.02
N ARG A 90 13.48 -8.61 14.13
CA ARG A 90 14.41 -9.05 15.20
C ARG A 90 15.69 -8.21 15.22
N ALA A 91 16.20 -7.87 14.04
CA ALA A 91 17.38 -7.02 13.90
C ALA A 91 17.18 -5.57 14.40
N CYS A 92 15.94 -5.15 14.69
CA CYS A 92 15.61 -3.85 15.26
C CYS A 92 15.40 -3.88 16.79
N SER A 93 15.92 -4.88 17.50
CA SER A 93 15.70 -5.06 18.95
C SER A 93 16.17 -3.88 19.80
N ASP A 94 17.23 -3.21 19.38
CA ASP A 94 17.73 -1.97 19.99
C ASP A 94 16.76 -0.79 19.84
N PHE A 95 15.90 -0.82 18.83
CA PHE A 95 14.89 0.22 18.58
C PHE A 95 13.62 0.00 19.41
N TYR A 96 12.99 -1.19 19.34
CA TYR A 96 11.74 -1.41 20.08
C TYR A 96 11.96 -1.65 21.58
N GLY A 97 13.08 -2.23 21.99
CA GLY A 97 13.41 -2.46 23.40
C GLY A 97 12.42 -3.39 24.10
N GLN A 98 11.75 -2.90 25.14
CA GLN A 98 10.75 -3.63 25.92
C GLN A 98 9.31 -3.14 25.68
N ASP A 99 9.10 -2.20 24.77
CA ASP A 99 7.78 -1.65 24.48
C ASP A 99 7.07 -2.49 23.41
N ASP A 100 5.75 -2.63 23.52
CA ASP A 100 4.92 -3.11 22.43
C ASP A 100 5.04 -2.16 21.23
N PHE A 101 5.12 -2.71 20.03
CA PHE A 101 5.36 -1.93 18.83
C PHE A 101 4.52 -2.42 17.65
N LEU A 102 4.25 -1.51 16.72
CA LEU A 102 3.60 -1.82 15.46
C LEU A 102 4.63 -2.35 14.46
N VAL A 103 4.24 -3.37 13.69
CA VAL A 103 4.88 -3.75 12.42
C VAL A 103 3.89 -3.50 11.30
N ILE A 104 4.33 -2.87 10.23
CA ILE A 104 3.50 -2.60 9.04
C ILE A 104 4.28 -2.86 7.77
N SER A 105 3.65 -3.54 6.81
CA SER A 105 4.22 -3.77 5.48
C SER A 105 4.22 -2.46 4.67
N GLY A 106 5.36 -2.09 4.11
CA GLY A 106 5.57 -0.83 3.38
C GLY A 106 4.99 -0.81 1.96
N ASP A 107 4.23 -1.81 1.59
CA ASP A 107 3.70 -2.03 0.25
C ASP A 107 2.17 -2.22 0.21
N ALA A 108 1.49 -1.92 1.31
CA ALA A 108 0.03 -1.95 1.39
C ALA A 108 -0.56 -0.55 1.57
N ALA A 109 -1.57 -0.23 0.78
CA ALA A 109 -2.39 0.96 1.02
C ALA A 109 -3.40 0.65 2.14
N CYS A 110 -3.46 1.51 3.16
CA CYS A 110 -4.22 1.23 4.36
C CYS A 110 -4.83 2.50 4.98
N SER A 111 -6.05 2.38 5.53
CA SER A 111 -6.70 3.43 6.32
C SER A 111 -7.24 2.94 7.68
N PHE A 112 -6.67 1.88 8.23
CA PHE A 112 -7.10 1.29 9.49
C PHE A 112 -6.89 2.24 10.70
N ASP A 113 -7.73 2.10 11.71
CA ASP A 113 -7.50 2.68 13.04
C ASP A 113 -6.43 1.86 13.79
N LEU A 114 -5.17 2.21 13.57
CA LEU A 114 -4.03 1.53 14.19
C LEU A 114 -3.98 1.75 15.72
N LEU A 115 -4.55 2.85 16.22
CA LEU A 115 -4.62 3.10 17.66
C LEU A 115 -5.64 2.17 18.33
N ARG A 116 -6.77 1.87 17.66
CA ARG A 116 -7.73 0.84 18.12
C ARG A 116 -7.05 -0.52 18.20
N LEU A 117 -6.29 -0.91 17.17
CA LEU A 117 -5.54 -2.18 17.15
C LEU A 117 -4.56 -2.27 18.33
N TYR A 118 -3.81 -1.18 18.59
CA TYR A 118 -2.85 -1.10 19.69
C TYR A 118 -3.55 -1.25 21.05
N ARG A 119 -4.67 -0.56 21.27
CA ARG A 119 -5.44 -0.66 22.52
C ARG A 119 -5.98 -2.08 22.77
N GLN A 120 -6.47 -2.74 21.72
CA GLN A 120 -6.94 -4.12 21.81
C GLN A 120 -5.80 -5.09 22.16
N HIS A 121 -4.62 -4.89 21.59
CA HIS A 121 -3.44 -5.64 21.98
C HIS A 121 -3.14 -5.50 23.47
N GLN A 122 -3.04 -4.26 23.96
CA GLN A 122 -2.74 -4.00 25.37
C GLN A 122 -3.75 -4.63 26.34
N SER A 123 -5.04 -4.66 25.96
CA SER A 123 -6.10 -5.22 26.80
C SER A 123 -6.19 -6.75 26.75
N SER A 124 -5.67 -7.39 25.70
CA SER A 124 -5.81 -8.84 25.47
C SER A 124 -4.74 -9.68 26.14
N GLY A 125 -3.57 -9.08 26.45
CA GLY A 125 -2.39 -9.82 26.89
C GLY A 125 -1.77 -10.73 25.81
N ALA A 126 -2.16 -10.56 24.54
CA ALA A 126 -1.63 -11.35 23.42
C ALA A 126 -0.12 -11.12 23.22
N ALA A 127 0.58 -12.11 22.70
CA ALA A 127 1.97 -11.97 22.28
C ALA A 127 2.06 -11.22 20.94
N VAL A 128 1.06 -11.43 20.08
CA VAL A 128 0.89 -10.75 18.79
C VAL A 128 -0.58 -10.44 18.57
N THR A 129 -0.89 -9.26 18.04
CA THR A 129 -2.21 -8.93 17.51
C THR A 129 -2.09 -8.67 16.02
N VAL A 130 -2.87 -9.39 15.23
CA VAL A 130 -2.87 -9.35 13.76
C VAL A 130 -4.08 -8.55 13.29
N ALA A 131 -3.86 -7.51 12.48
CA ALA A 131 -4.94 -6.87 11.75
C ALA A 131 -5.42 -7.78 10.62
N LEU A 132 -6.71 -8.06 10.58
CA LEU A 132 -7.35 -8.91 9.58
C LEU A 132 -8.26 -8.07 8.68
N TYR A 133 -8.42 -8.51 7.45
CA TYR A 133 -9.32 -7.85 6.49
C TYR A 133 -10.11 -8.90 5.71
N PRO A 134 -11.43 -8.71 5.50
CA PRO A 134 -12.20 -9.62 4.66
C PRO A 134 -11.88 -9.37 3.18
N ASP A 135 -11.39 -10.39 2.46
CA ASP A 135 -11.14 -10.31 1.02
C ASP A 135 -11.91 -11.41 0.28
N ALA A 136 -12.63 -11.04 -0.77
CA ALA A 136 -13.41 -11.97 -1.59
C ALA A 136 -12.54 -12.88 -2.47
N GLU A 137 -11.27 -12.51 -2.73
CA GLU A 137 -10.31 -13.30 -3.49
C GLU A 137 -9.06 -13.64 -2.63
N PRO A 138 -9.22 -14.42 -1.55
CA PRO A 138 -8.23 -14.54 -0.50
C PRO A 138 -7.00 -15.39 -0.85
N LEU A 139 -6.98 -16.09 -2.00
CA LEU A 139 -5.94 -17.08 -2.38
C LEU A 139 -4.51 -16.50 -2.48
N GLN A 140 -4.38 -15.16 -2.58
CA GLN A 140 -3.08 -14.50 -2.67
C GLN A 140 -2.44 -14.23 -1.31
N TYR A 141 -3.18 -14.45 -0.22
CA TYR A 141 -2.85 -14.06 1.14
C TYR A 141 -2.82 -15.26 2.08
N GLY A 142 -2.30 -15.07 3.27
CA GLY A 142 -2.47 -16.00 4.37
C GLY A 142 -3.86 -15.85 4.99
N LEU A 143 -4.61 -16.94 5.12
CA LEU A 143 -5.90 -16.96 5.81
C LEU A 143 -5.72 -17.14 7.31
N VAL A 144 -6.60 -16.51 8.07
CA VAL A 144 -6.57 -16.58 9.53
C VAL A 144 -7.89 -17.10 10.07
N LEU A 145 -7.87 -18.28 10.65
CA LEU A 145 -9.02 -18.84 11.35
C LEU A 145 -8.90 -18.55 12.86
N GLN A 146 -9.92 -17.91 13.41
CA GLN A 146 -9.98 -17.52 14.82
C GLN A 146 -11.17 -18.15 15.53
N ASP A 147 -11.08 -18.26 16.85
CA ASP A 147 -12.21 -18.69 17.69
C ASP A 147 -13.19 -17.52 17.95
N ARG A 148 -14.27 -17.83 18.74
CA ARG A 148 -15.30 -16.83 19.06
C ARG A 148 -14.80 -15.67 19.91
N GLN A 149 -13.65 -15.81 20.58
CA GLN A 149 -13.00 -14.77 21.37
C GLN A 149 -12.01 -13.94 20.52
N GLY A 150 -11.81 -14.32 19.25
CA GLY A 150 -10.89 -13.66 18.33
C GLY A 150 -9.46 -14.19 18.38
N TYR A 151 -9.17 -15.23 19.19
CA TYR A 151 -7.82 -15.80 19.21
C TYR A 151 -7.61 -16.72 18.00
N VAL A 152 -6.45 -16.52 17.35
CA VAL A 152 -6.06 -17.27 16.16
C VAL A 152 -5.80 -18.74 16.52
N ARG A 153 -6.36 -19.65 15.70
CA ARG A 153 -6.22 -21.09 15.82
C ARG A 153 -5.41 -21.70 14.67
N HIS A 154 -5.54 -21.12 13.48
CA HIS A 154 -4.82 -21.60 12.30
C HIS A 154 -4.42 -20.45 11.40
N PHE A 155 -3.22 -20.57 10.80
CA PHE A 155 -2.79 -19.81 9.63
C PHE A 155 -2.68 -20.76 8.44
N ILE A 156 -3.21 -20.35 7.29
CA ILE A 156 -3.16 -21.12 6.05
C ILE A 156 -2.59 -20.21 4.97
N GLU A 157 -1.29 -20.36 4.67
CA GLU A 157 -0.60 -19.48 3.71
C GLU A 157 -0.97 -19.86 2.29
N LYS A 158 -1.50 -18.90 1.52
CA LYS A 158 -1.85 -19.00 0.10
C LYS A 158 -2.54 -20.31 -0.27
N PRO A 159 -3.73 -20.57 0.28
CA PRO A 159 -4.48 -21.80 0.02
C PRO A 159 -4.93 -21.88 -1.45
N ASP A 160 -5.32 -23.07 -1.87
CA ASP A 160 -6.23 -23.26 -3.00
C ASP A 160 -7.70 -23.18 -2.54
N TRP A 161 -8.65 -23.06 -3.48
CA TRP A 161 -10.07 -22.93 -3.16
C TRP A 161 -10.63 -24.00 -2.22
N PRO A 162 -10.29 -25.31 -2.35
CA PRO A 162 -10.75 -26.34 -1.41
C PRO A 162 -10.35 -26.10 0.06
N HIS A 163 -9.31 -25.34 0.31
CA HIS A 163 -8.81 -25.03 1.66
C HIS A 163 -9.22 -23.64 2.18
N VAL A 164 -10.05 -22.91 1.42
CA VAL A 164 -10.61 -21.64 1.88
C VAL A 164 -11.70 -21.89 2.90
N VAL A 165 -11.43 -21.57 4.17
CA VAL A 165 -12.34 -21.75 5.30
C VAL A 165 -12.76 -20.42 5.94
N THR A 166 -12.22 -19.32 5.47
CA THR A 166 -12.50 -17.95 5.94
C THR A 166 -12.11 -16.96 4.86
N ASP A 167 -12.70 -15.79 4.86
CA ASP A 167 -12.33 -14.64 4.03
C ASP A 167 -11.38 -13.68 4.73
N LEU A 168 -11.08 -13.91 6.03
CA LEU A 168 -10.18 -13.06 6.80
C LEU A 168 -8.73 -13.34 6.44
N VAL A 169 -8.08 -12.33 5.86
CA VAL A 169 -6.69 -12.40 5.43
C VAL A 169 -5.75 -11.67 6.38
N ASN A 170 -4.54 -12.18 6.46
CA ASN A 170 -3.41 -11.55 7.13
C ASN A 170 -2.94 -10.32 6.32
N THR A 171 -3.06 -9.14 6.90
CA THR A 171 -2.75 -7.87 6.22
C THR A 171 -1.28 -7.48 6.25
N GLY A 172 -0.43 -8.18 7.01
CA GLY A 172 0.94 -7.76 7.24
C GLY A 172 1.07 -6.59 8.23
N ILE A 173 0.03 -6.35 9.04
CA ILE A 173 0.01 -5.30 10.07
C ILE A 173 -0.19 -5.96 11.43
N TYR A 174 0.75 -5.74 12.34
CA TYR A 174 0.79 -6.42 13.64
C TYR A 174 1.10 -5.45 14.78
N ILE A 175 0.54 -5.70 15.96
CA ILE A 175 1.14 -5.21 17.22
C ILE A 175 1.83 -6.38 17.88
N ILE A 176 3.07 -6.19 18.28
CA ILE A 176 3.95 -7.25 18.77
C ILE A 176 4.47 -6.87 20.16
N SER A 177 4.30 -7.77 21.11
CA SER A 177 5.02 -7.72 22.39
C SER A 177 6.45 -8.25 22.20
N PRO A 178 7.48 -7.63 22.79
CA PRO A 178 8.88 -8.05 22.64
C PRO A 178 9.12 -9.53 22.98
N ARG A 179 8.32 -10.12 23.87
CA ARG A 179 8.39 -11.55 24.19
C ARG A 179 8.18 -12.46 22.98
N ALA A 180 7.33 -12.08 22.02
CA ALA A 180 7.14 -12.85 20.80
C ALA A 180 8.42 -12.92 19.97
N MET A 181 9.22 -11.85 19.98
CA MET A 181 10.47 -11.78 19.23
C MET A 181 11.59 -12.64 19.84
N THR A 182 11.44 -13.15 21.07
CA THR A 182 12.40 -14.09 21.64
C THR A 182 12.38 -15.46 20.96
N TYR A 183 11.30 -15.79 20.25
CA TYR A 183 11.16 -17.00 19.44
C TYR A 183 11.87 -16.91 18.08
N VAL A 184 12.24 -15.69 17.65
CA VAL A 184 12.94 -15.48 16.38
C VAL A 184 14.45 -15.65 16.60
N PRO A 185 15.11 -16.61 15.93
CA PRO A 185 16.56 -16.80 16.04
C PRO A 185 17.29 -15.58 15.48
N GLU A 186 18.49 -15.31 16.01
CA GLU A 186 19.37 -14.27 15.51
C GLU A 186 20.01 -14.72 14.19
N ASP A 187 20.22 -13.76 13.29
CA ASP A 187 20.95 -13.91 12.03
C ASP A 187 20.47 -15.05 11.10
N THR A 188 19.18 -15.44 11.23
CA THR A 188 18.55 -16.46 10.40
C THR A 188 17.36 -15.86 9.66
N PRO A 189 17.17 -16.14 8.36
CA PRO A 189 15.94 -15.76 7.67
C PRO A 189 14.74 -16.40 8.37
N PHE A 190 13.78 -15.57 8.78
CA PHE A 190 12.61 -15.99 9.54
C PHE A 190 11.40 -15.14 9.16
N ASP A 191 10.28 -15.78 8.87
CA ASP A 191 9.07 -15.12 8.40
C ASP A 191 7.97 -15.13 9.47
N PHE A 192 7.14 -14.09 9.52
CA PHE A 192 6.03 -14.04 10.47
C PHE A 192 5.03 -15.17 10.23
N ALA A 193 4.53 -15.29 9.01
CA ALA A 193 3.42 -16.20 8.71
C ALA A 193 3.87 -17.66 8.60
N ASN A 194 5.06 -17.90 8.01
CA ASN A 194 5.54 -19.26 7.76
C ASN A 194 6.25 -19.88 8.97
N ASP A 195 6.89 -19.04 9.82
CA ASP A 195 7.74 -19.55 10.88
C ASP A 195 7.26 -19.12 12.26
N LEU A 196 7.13 -17.81 12.54
CA LEU A 196 6.87 -17.31 13.89
C LEU A 196 5.47 -17.66 14.38
N PHE A 197 4.43 -17.40 13.59
CA PHE A 197 3.06 -17.64 14.05
C PHE A 197 2.76 -19.11 14.32
N PRO A 198 3.18 -20.07 13.47
CA PRO A 198 3.06 -21.48 13.80
C PRO A 198 3.80 -21.88 15.07
N LEU A 199 5.00 -21.32 15.30
CA LEU A 199 5.79 -21.58 16.48
C LEU A 199 5.13 -21.04 17.77
N LEU A 200 4.58 -19.82 17.72
CA LEU A 200 3.83 -19.22 18.82
C LEU A 200 2.58 -20.04 19.16
N LEU A 201 1.82 -20.48 18.15
CA LEU A 201 0.65 -21.33 18.34
C LEU A 201 1.03 -22.67 18.98
N ALA A 202 2.12 -23.30 18.54
CA ALA A 202 2.63 -24.54 19.14
C ALA A 202 3.10 -24.35 20.60
N ALA A 203 3.60 -23.16 20.92
CA ALA A 203 4.00 -22.79 22.28
C ALA A 203 2.82 -22.32 23.15
N ASN A 204 1.59 -22.32 22.64
CA ASN A 204 0.39 -21.78 23.28
C ASN A 204 0.50 -20.28 23.65
N GLU A 205 1.32 -19.53 22.95
CA GLU A 205 1.35 -18.07 23.05
C GLU A 205 0.11 -17.49 22.39
N PRO A 206 -0.65 -16.60 23.06
CA PRO A 206 -1.88 -16.09 22.51
C PRO A 206 -1.61 -15.11 21.35
N ILE A 207 -2.23 -15.40 20.19
CA ILE A 207 -2.27 -14.51 19.02
C ILE A 207 -3.72 -14.04 18.86
N LEU A 208 -3.96 -12.72 18.91
CA LEU A 208 -5.28 -12.14 18.71
C LEU A 208 -5.43 -11.72 17.23
N GLY A 209 -6.52 -12.13 16.59
CA GLY A 209 -6.91 -11.61 15.27
C GLY A 209 -7.97 -10.51 15.44
N VAL A 210 -7.77 -9.37 14.80
CA VAL A 210 -8.71 -8.24 14.86
C VAL A 210 -9.18 -7.88 13.46
N PRO A 211 -10.44 -8.20 13.10
CA PRO A 211 -11.03 -7.68 11.88
C PRO A 211 -11.08 -6.14 11.92
N MET A 212 -10.51 -5.52 10.89
CA MET A 212 -10.39 -4.06 10.79
C MET A 212 -11.40 -3.50 9.81
N ASP A 213 -12.00 -2.38 10.20
CA ASP A 213 -12.78 -1.52 9.33
C ASP A 213 -11.86 -0.57 8.55
N GLY A 214 -12.31 -0.09 7.40
CA GLY A 214 -11.57 0.83 6.55
C GLY A 214 -11.11 0.17 5.26
N TYR A 215 -10.04 0.67 4.69
CA TYR A 215 -9.48 0.19 3.43
C TYR A 215 -8.13 -0.50 3.64
N TRP A 216 -7.94 -1.60 2.92
CA TRP A 216 -6.64 -2.25 2.80
C TRP A 216 -6.49 -2.89 1.41
N CYS A 217 -5.31 -2.74 0.81
CA CYS A 217 -4.94 -3.37 -0.46
C CYS A 217 -3.42 -3.58 -0.51
N ASP A 218 -2.98 -4.84 -0.67
CA ASP A 218 -1.59 -5.15 -1.05
C ASP A 218 -1.39 -4.86 -2.54
N ILE A 219 -0.52 -3.91 -2.87
CA ILE A 219 -0.19 -3.58 -4.27
C ILE A 219 0.82 -4.55 -4.90
N GLY A 220 0.83 -5.80 -4.49
CA GLY A 220 1.81 -6.83 -4.87
C GLY A 220 1.82 -7.24 -6.34
N THR A 221 0.76 -6.96 -7.10
CA THR A 221 0.61 -7.32 -8.52
C THR A 221 0.10 -6.13 -9.33
N PRO A 222 0.30 -6.11 -10.66
CA PRO A 222 -0.29 -5.08 -11.53
C PRO A 222 -1.80 -4.91 -11.33
N ARG A 223 -2.54 -6.01 -11.31
CA ARG A 223 -4.00 -5.99 -11.09
C ARG A 223 -4.39 -5.34 -9.75
N ALA A 224 -3.71 -5.71 -8.67
CA ALA A 224 -3.96 -5.13 -7.36
C ALA A 224 -3.59 -3.64 -7.30
N TYR A 225 -2.48 -3.26 -7.94
CA TYR A 225 -2.08 -1.87 -8.06
C TYR A 225 -3.13 -1.02 -8.80
N TYR A 226 -3.62 -1.48 -9.95
CA TYR A 226 -4.66 -0.76 -10.70
C TYR A 226 -5.96 -0.65 -9.92
N ARG A 227 -6.41 -1.75 -9.30
CA ARG A 227 -7.57 -1.74 -8.41
C ARG A 227 -7.39 -0.71 -7.29
N CYS A 228 -6.23 -0.67 -6.65
CA CYS A 228 -5.93 0.29 -5.60
C CYS A 228 -5.97 1.75 -6.11
N CYS A 229 -5.44 2.03 -7.30
CA CYS A 229 -5.54 3.36 -7.91
C CYS A 229 -7.00 3.77 -8.14
N LEU A 230 -7.84 2.87 -8.65
CA LEU A 230 -9.27 3.10 -8.83
C LEU A 230 -9.98 3.35 -7.50
N ASP A 231 -9.67 2.57 -6.47
CA ASP A 231 -10.26 2.73 -5.14
C ASP A 231 -9.85 4.08 -4.48
N VAL A 232 -8.64 4.58 -4.76
CA VAL A 232 -8.21 5.92 -4.34
C VAL A 232 -9.04 6.99 -5.07
N LEU A 233 -9.26 6.85 -6.37
CA LEU A 233 -10.07 7.79 -7.16
C LEU A 233 -11.55 7.76 -6.74
N ASP A 234 -12.07 6.60 -6.37
CA ASP A 234 -13.43 6.42 -5.81
C ASP A 234 -13.56 6.96 -4.36
N GLY A 235 -12.47 7.47 -3.76
CA GLY A 235 -12.48 8.00 -2.39
C GLY A 235 -12.52 6.92 -1.28
N ARG A 236 -12.32 5.66 -1.61
CA ARG A 236 -12.30 4.55 -0.62
C ARG A 236 -11.08 4.62 0.29
N LEU A 237 -9.94 5.06 -0.24
CA LEU A 237 -8.78 5.47 0.53
C LEU A 237 -8.73 6.99 0.53
N SER A 238 -8.94 7.63 1.67
CA SER A 238 -8.89 9.09 1.78
C SER A 238 -7.57 9.62 1.22
N PRO A 239 -7.61 10.66 0.39
CA PRO A 239 -6.39 11.33 -0.04
C PRO A 239 -5.63 11.83 1.19
N VAL A 240 -4.31 11.76 1.16
CA VAL A 240 -3.47 12.49 2.12
C VAL A 240 -3.83 13.97 1.99
N PRO A 241 -4.16 14.69 3.08
CA PRO A 241 -4.34 16.12 2.99
C PRO A 241 -3.10 16.77 2.35
N PRO A 242 -3.25 17.77 1.47
CA PRO A 242 -2.14 18.40 0.81
C PRO A 242 -1.36 19.28 1.79
N GLU A 243 -0.42 18.69 2.51
CA GLU A 243 0.72 19.36 3.14
C GLU A 243 2.00 18.67 2.69
N ALA A 244 2.03 18.22 1.43
CA ALA A 244 3.30 18.08 0.73
C ALA A 244 3.80 19.49 0.40
N PRO A 245 5.10 19.78 0.51
CA PRO A 245 5.64 21.09 0.16
C PRO A 245 5.17 21.41 -1.27
N GLU A 246 4.54 22.57 -1.43
CA GLU A 246 4.16 23.11 -2.72
C GLU A 246 5.39 23.05 -3.62
N SER A 247 5.33 22.20 -4.64
CA SER A 247 6.22 22.35 -5.77
C SER A 247 5.87 23.71 -6.39
N PRO A 248 6.82 24.67 -6.50
CA PRO A 248 6.51 26.04 -6.91
C PRO A 248 6.09 26.19 -8.37
N ASP A 249 5.84 25.11 -9.09
CA ASP A 249 5.44 25.09 -10.49
C ASP A 249 4.13 24.33 -10.69
N ALA A 250 2.99 24.91 -10.25
CA ALA A 250 1.73 24.60 -10.85
C ALA A 250 1.71 25.24 -12.25
N PRO A 251 1.69 24.47 -13.35
CA PRO A 251 1.64 25.05 -14.68
C PRO A 251 0.33 25.83 -14.86
N ALA A 252 0.47 27.07 -15.36
CA ALA A 252 -0.66 27.88 -15.81
C ALA A 252 -1.55 27.07 -16.78
N PRO A 253 -2.85 27.40 -16.93
CA PRO A 253 -3.74 26.70 -17.83
C PRO A 253 -3.14 26.68 -19.23
N CYS A 254 -2.83 25.48 -19.71
CA CYS A 254 -2.08 25.30 -20.94
C CYS A 254 -2.99 25.49 -22.15
N THR A 255 -2.59 26.41 -23.03
CA THR A 255 -3.23 26.63 -24.37
C THR A 255 -2.65 25.70 -25.45
N ASP A 256 -1.97 24.64 -25.03
CA ASP A 256 -1.32 23.67 -25.89
C ASP A 256 -2.39 22.86 -26.69
N PRO A 257 -2.33 22.79 -28.02
CA PRO A 257 -3.25 22.01 -28.83
C PRO A 257 -3.15 20.48 -28.56
N LEU A 258 -2.09 20.04 -27.91
CA LEU A 258 -1.88 18.64 -27.51
C LEU A 258 -2.57 18.29 -26.18
N ARG A 259 -3.21 19.26 -25.52
CA ARG A 259 -3.89 19.08 -24.24
C ARG A 259 -5.36 19.49 -24.32
N ARG A 260 -6.21 18.71 -23.70
CA ARG A 260 -7.66 18.96 -23.60
C ARG A 260 -8.12 18.74 -22.18
N SER A 261 -9.00 19.59 -21.68
CA SER A 261 -9.73 19.40 -20.42
C SER A 261 -11.17 19.00 -20.74
N VAL A 262 -11.59 17.83 -20.28
CA VAL A 262 -12.94 17.30 -20.50
C VAL A 262 -13.70 17.35 -19.19
N PRO A 263 -14.75 18.19 -19.07
CA PRO A 263 -15.61 18.20 -17.89
C PRO A 263 -16.18 16.81 -17.61
N CYS A 264 -16.10 16.36 -16.37
CA CYS A 264 -16.55 15.02 -16.00
C CYS A 264 -17.07 15.01 -14.55
N ARG A 265 -18.35 14.69 -14.35
CA ARG A 265 -18.99 14.69 -13.04
C ARG A 265 -18.50 13.54 -12.16
N ASP A 266 -18.22 12.40 -12.76
CA ASP A 266 -17.74 11.19 -12.09
C ASP A 266 -16.39 10.75 -12.64
N ARG A 267 -15.34 11.49 -12.30
CA ARG A 267 -13.96 11.26 -12.77
C ARG A 267 -13.47 9.85 -12.47
N ALA A 268 -13.79 9.34 -11.29
CA ALA A 268 -13.33 8.03 -10.84
C ALA A 268 -13.94 6.91 -11.69
N HIS A 269 -15.25 6.95 -11.91
CA HIS A 269 -15.95 5.98 -12.76
C HIS A 269 -15.44 6.00 -14.20
N ARG A 270 -15.21 7.19 -14.76
CA ARG A 270 -14.69 7.33 -16.14
C ARG A 270 -13.26 6.84 -16.28
N MET A 271 -12.41 7.15 -15.29
CA MET A 271 -11.04 6.60 -15.26
C MET A 271 -11.07 5.08 -15.18
N ARG A 272 -11.97 4.50 -14.38
CA ARG A 272 -12.16 3.05 -14.31
C ARG A 272 -12.51 2.46 -15.67
N THR A 273 -13.55 3.00 -16.31
CA THR A 273 -14.03 2.52 -17.62
C THR A 273 -12.94 2.60 -18.69
N LEU A 274 -12.18 3.70 -18.73
CA LEU A 274 -11.05 3.86 -19.64
C LEU A 274 -9.92 2.87 -19.31
N SER A 275 -9.59 2.71 -18.06
CA SER A 275 -8.53 1.80 -17.61
C SER A 275 -8.84 0.35 -17.94
N GLU A 276 -10.09 -0.08 -17.73
CA GLU A 276 -10.56 -1.42 -18.09
C GLU A 276 -10.47 -1.64 -19.60
N ALA A 277 -10.91 -0.67 -20.41
CA ALA A 277 -10.86 -0.75 -21.87
C ALA A 277 -9.43 -0.77 -22.44
N MET A 278 -8.48 -0.09 -21.77
CA MET A 278 -7.10 0.03 -22.24
C MET A 278 -6.12 -0.97 -21.60
N MET A 279 -6.59 -1.76 -20.65
CA MET A 279 -5.73 -2.74 -19.93
C MET A 279 -5.15 -3.80 -20.88
N GLU A 280 -5.92 -4.25 -21.88
CA GLU A 280 -5.48 -5.20 -22.89
C GLU A 280 -4.49 -4.58 -23.91
N ALA A 281 -4.50 -3.25 -24.03
CA ALA A 281 -3.59 -2.50 -24.90
C ALA A 281 -2.22 -2.19 -24.27
N GLY A 282 -1.95 -2.69 -23.06
CA GLY A 282 -0.65 -2.49 -22.39
C GLY A 282 -0.46 -1.09 -21.80
N ALA A 283 -1.55 -0.42 -21.40
CA ALA A 283 -1.50 0.89 -20.77
C ALA A 283 -0.70 0.89 -19.44
N ASP A 284 0.02 1.99 -19.21
CA ASP A 284 0.67 2.30 -17.93
C ASP A 284 -0.19 3.29 -17.14
N PHE A 285 -0.29 3.08 -15.82
CA PHE A 285 -1.16 3.87 -14.93
C PHE A 285 -0.39 4.58 -13.80
N THR A 286 0.91 4.69 -13.91
CA THR A 286 1.77 5.21 -12.84
C THR A 286 1.45 6.66 -12.47
N ASN A 287 1.10 7.50 -13.46
CA ASN A 287 0.73 8.91 -13.27
C ASN A 287 -0.54 9.29 -14.06
N GLY A 288 -1.57 8.46 -13.97
CA GLY A 288 -2.76 8.51 -14.80
C GLY A 288 -2.79 7.36 -15.79
N LEU A 289 -3.68 7.39 -16.76
CA LEU A 289 -3.74 6.42 -17.85
C LEU A 289 -2.78 6.83 -18.96
N HIS A 290 -1.75 6.05 -19.22
CA HIS A 290 -0.81 6.24 -20.32
C HIS A 290 -0.93 5.09 -21.32
N VAL A 291 -1.14 5.44 -22.58
CA VAL A 291 -1.22 4.48 -23.69
C VAL A 291 -0.16 4.85 -24.71
N HIS A 292 0.60 3.88 -25.17
CA HIS A 292 1.60 4.04 -26.21
C HIS A 292 1.38 2.99 -27.30
N ASP A 293 1.18 3.43 -28.52
CA ASP A 293 1.07 2.58 -29.72
C ASP A 293 2.03 3.11 -30.79
N GLY A 294 3.31 2.75 -30.65
CA GLY A 294 4.38 2.95 -31.62
C GLY A 294 4.50 4.35 -32.25
N SER A 295 3.39 4.92 -32.68
CA SER A 295 3.33 6.21 -33.38
C SER A 295 2.68 7.34 -32.58
N TRP A 296 1.95 7.05 -31.51
CA TRP A 296 1.30 8.05 -30.66
C TRP A 296 1.34 7.67 -29.18
N GLU A 297 1.30 8.69 -28.35
CA GLU A 297 1.24 8.59 -26.90
C GLU A 297 0.04 9.39 -26.39
N LEU A 298 -0.64 8.83 -25.39
CA LEU A 298 -1.81 9.42 -24.77
C LEU A 298 -1.68 9.34 -23.25
N THR A 299 -1.97 10.45 -22.58
CA THR A 299 -2.12 10.49 -21.13
C THR A 299 -3.50 11.04 -20.78
N VAL A 300 -4.23 10.34 -19.91
CA VAL A 300 -5.47 10.83 -19.30
C VAL A 300 -5.33 10.79 -17.80
N ARG A 301 -5.64 11.89 -17.13
CA ARG A 301 -5.58 12.02 -15.68
C ARG A 301 -6.70 12.90 -15.13
N PRO A 302 -7.20 12.62 -13.91
CA PRO A 302 -8.13 13.52 -13.24
C PRO A 302 -7.47 14.86 -12.94
N ASP A 303 -8.21 15.95 -13.17
CA ASP A 303 -7.80 17.26 -12.69
C ASP A 303 -7.95 17.34 -11.16
N ALA A 304 -7.00 17.96 -10.48
CA ALA A 304 -7.01 18.06 -9.01
C ALA A 304 -8.03 19.09 -8.50
N GLU A 305 -8.27 20.15 -9.25
CA GLU A 305 -9.03 21.32 -8.79
C GLU A 305 -10.46 21.36 -9.31
N VAL A 306 -10.70 20.84 -10.52
CA VAL A 306 -12.02 20.87 -11.16
C VAL A 306 -12.52 19.46 -11.50
N SER A 307 -13.85 19.31 -11.64
CA SER A 307 -14.46 18.04 -12.06
C SER A 307 -14.24 17.83 -13.57
N ALA A 308 -13.02 17.47 -13.95
CA ALA A 308 -12.60 17.24 -15.31
C ALA A 308 -11.53 16.16 -15.42
N LEU A 309 -11.35 15.59 -16.60
CA LEU A 309 -10.21 14.78 -16.99
C LEU A 309 -9.29 15.60 -17.90
N GLN A 310 -8.00 15.61 -17.59
CA GLN A 310 -6.99 16.19 -18.47
C GLN A 310 -6.54 15.14 -19.47
N VAL A 311 -6.62 15.47 -20.74
CA VAL A 311 -6.17 14.64 -21.88
C VAL A 311 -4.97 15.30 -22.51
N GLU A 312 -3.89 14.57 -22.61
CA GLU A 312 -2.62 15.01 -23.20
C GLU A 312 -2.13 13.95 -24.18
N ALA A 313 -1.78 14.34 -25.38
CA ALA A 313 -1.27 13.43 -26.40
C ALA A 313 -0.14 14.08 -27.18
N ASN A 314 0.71 13.28 -27.82
CA ASN A 314 1.80 13.77 -28.67
C ASN A 314 1.34 14.24 -30.05
N THR A 315 0.06 14.04 -30.39
CA THR A 315 -0.57 14.58 -31.61
C THR A 315 -1.89 15.28 -31.30
N PRO A 316 -2.21 16.42 -31.95
CA PRO A 316 -3.48 17.15 -31.75
C PRO A 316 -4.71 16.30 -32.04
N ASP A 317 -4.62 15.42 -33.02
CA ASP A 317 -5.74 14.57 -33.46
C ASP A 317 -6.07 13.52 -32.39
N ALA A 318 -5.05 12.87 -31.80
CA ALA A 318 -5.24 11.90 -30.72
C ALA A 318 -5.85 12.56 -29.47
N ALA A 319 -5.40 13.76 -29.09
CA ALA A 319 -5.95 14.51 -27.98
C ALA A 319 -7.42 14.89 -28.23
N ALA A 320 -7.76 15.35 -29.47
CA ALA A 320 -9.10 15.75 -29.83
C ALA A 320 -10.07 14.57 -29.89
N GLU A 321 -9.64 13.44 -30.46
CA GLU A 321 -10.46 12.23 -30.56
C GLU A 321 -10.73 11.61 -29.19
N THR A 322 -9.72 11.55 -28.32
CA THR A 322 -9.90 11.05 -26.95
C THR A 322 -10.82 11.96 -26.14
N ALA A 323 -10.69 13.28 -26.25
CA ALA A 323 -11.59 14.22 -25.59
C ALA A 323 -13.03 14.01 -26.07
N ARG A 324 -13.25 13.83 -27.40
CA ARG A 324 -14.55 13.53 -27.96
C ARG A 324 -15.15 12.21 -27.48
N LEU A 325 -14.36 11.17 -27.36
CA LEU A 325 -14.80 9.89 -26.80
C LEU A 325 -15.23 10.02 -25.33
N LEU A 326 -14.48 10.76 -24.52
CA LEU A 326 -14.84 11.03 -23.13
C LEU A 326 -16.14 11.83 -23.01
N GLU A 327 -16.34 12.84 -23.85
CA GLU A 327 -17.59 13.62 -23.92
C GLU A 327 -18.78 12.74 -24.31
N LEU A 328 -18.63 11.86 -25.31
CA LEU A 328 -19.66 10.89 -25.69
C LEU A 328 -19.99 9.91 -24.55
N MET A 329 -19.02 9.43 -23.85
CA MET A 329 -19.23 8.57 -22.65
C MET A 329 -19.98 9.32 -21.56
N GLU A 330 -19.74 10.62 -21.36
CA GLU A 330 -20.48 11.46 -20.41
C GLU A 330 -21.94 11.64 -20.80
N GLN A 331 -22.22 11.78 -22.11
CA GLN A 331 -23.57 11.97 -22.64
C GLN A 331 -24.43 10.69 -22.62
N HIS A 332 -23.82 9.52 -22.80
CA HIS A 332 -24.50 8.22 -22.88
C HIS A 332 -24.44 7.38 -21.61
N GLY A 333 -23.74 7.84 -20.58
CA GLY A 333 -23.63 7.18 -19.29
C GLY A 333 -24.81 7.52 -18.36
N LYS A 334 -26.00 7.00 -18.72
CA LYS A 334 -27.15 6.92 -17.81
C LYS A 334 -27.34 5.51 -17.35
#